data_805183fa8ac2ac2aeec3636a4cdd707a
#
_entry.id   805183fa8ac2ac2aeec3636a4cdd707a
#
_cell.length_a   1.000
_cell.length_b   1.000
_cell.length_c   1.000
_cell.angle_alpha   90.00
_cell.angle_beta   90.00
_cell.angle_gamma   90.00
#
_symmetry.space_group_name_H-M   'P 1'
#
loop_
_entity.id
_entity.type
_entity.pdbx_description
1 polymer ?
#
loop_
_entity_poly.entity_id
_entity_poly.type
_entity_poly.pdbx_seq_one_letter_code
_entity_poly.pdbx_strand_id
1 'polypeptide(L)'
;MAFVYIAVFVVLVMVQFPSGGPITEVSGGVSFKGLPDGDGVRSAELVANGLRLVFSERYPLLLSGGAGPDGALYPVAYEAVDDGFIVRFDDGTRLFVNADDEGRASWRLDAKRSKKASATMRYELAYGAALLAPGDDGSIRLSFGDATYRVSGVTTGSEPRTLSLKATGGAFRAFASIRETKDAAETPAQFLAQAPMDPALWSREIGAWRDKAWSSVSGADFDAASGTWSGAFDEPSFVLYLAEAMRRDLRDAAAALVAVARSSHADSLSWKSAPFAGKTATSMAAFEAANLAEVKATERLVQARAGTMFYRRGIVPLLFDRAPYSLAQEAMSLARSTDFSKADATQAAALLEAYLDAAGYLDEADNPFSRAVELVDRTIAPAIKKAEGGFFLQTDGDGRCDLLTGLYAGKALIRLSESSGKAIYAGIGQSLVTSAVKLAAADGSIPASVTATGGMLTKSPERLSAAMIYPVVADSPYYPRAVSLYRQLGPGAWAWTCSPSVKAQASPETTVISADYPVGSSHYMALYGVKPYVKIQLYGLDYNMDASFENYNASGYFYKKAAGAMYLKMRHKVQGEEIRLFY
;
A
#
# COMPACT_ATOMS: atom_id res chain seq x y z
N MET A 1 -65.39 1.81 -26.01
CA MET A 1 -64.45 0.74 -26.46
C MET A 1 -63.18 0.70 -25.59
N ALA A 2 -62.43 1.82 -25.37
CA ALA A 2 -61.20 1.83 -24.55
C ALA A 2 -61.41 1.32 -23.09
N PHE A 3 -62.51 1.71 -22.44
CA PHE A 3 -62.82 1.26 -21.07
C PHE A 3 -63.06 -0.27 -20.96
N VAL A 4 -63.61 -0.89 -21.99
CA VAL A 4 -63.84 -2.35 -22.01
C VAL A 4 -62.52 -3.09 -22.18
N TYR A 5 -61.57 -2.56 -22.98
CA TYR A 5 -60.23 -3.16 -23.13
C TYR A 5 -59.41 -3.02 -21.86
N ILE A 6 -59.49 -1.88 -21.17
CA ILE A 6 -58.81 -1.68 -19.88
C ILE A 6 -59.41 -2.63 -18.82
N ALA A 7 -60.73 -2.78 -18.74
CA ALA A 7 -61.38 -3.70 -17.80
C ALA A 7 -61.03 -5.17 -18.10
N VAL A 8 -61.03 -5.57 -19.37
CA VAL A 8 -60.59 -6.91 -19.76
C VAL A 8 -59.11 -7.13 -19.50
N PHE A 9 -58.24 -6.13 -19.72
CA PHE A 9 -56.82 -6.24 -19.41
C PHE A 9 -56.58 -6.32 -17.90
N VAL A 10 -57.29 -5.55 -17.08
CA VAL A 10 -57.20 -5.64 -15.62
C VAL A 10 -57.68 -6.98 -15.09
N VAL A 11 -58.79 -7.50 -15.65
CA VAL A 11 -59.31 -8.85 -15.31
C VAL A 11 -58.33 -9.94 -15.78
N LEU A 12 -57.73 -9.81 -16.96
CA LEU A 12 -56.71 -10.73 -17.44
C LEU A 12 -55.43 -10.72 -16.58
N VAL A 13 -55.01 -9.52 -16.14
CA VAL A 13 -53.86 -9.37 -15.21
C VAL A 13 -54.22 -9.93 -13.84
N MET A 14 -55.46 -9.73 -13.33
CA MET A 14 -55.89 -10.34 -12.07
C MET A 14 -56.05 -11.87 -12.14
N VAL A 15 -56.40 -12.42 -13.31
CA VAL A 15 -56.52 -13.88 -13.52
C VAL A 15 -55.15 -14.50 -13.81
N GLN A 16 -54.24 -13.82 -14.48
CA GLN A 16 -52.87 -14.30 -14.73
C GLN A 16 -51.93 -14.16 -13.54
N PHE A 17 -52.22 -13.22 -12.63
CA PHE A 17 -51.51 -13.09 -11.37
C PHE A 17 -52.50 -13.23 -10.23
N PRO A 18 -52.84 -14.49 -9.82
CA PRO A 18 -53.62 -14.68 -8.62
C PRO A 18 -52.93 -14.00 -7.46
N SER A 19 -53.68 -13.28 -6.65
CA SER A 19 -53.27 -12.60 -5.43
C SER A 19 -52.46 -13.57 -4.55
N GLY A 20 -51.12 -13.51 -4.65
CA GLY A 20 -50.23 -14.46 -3.99
C GLY A 20 -48.88 -14.63 -4.67
N GLY A 21 -48.36 -13.55 -5.30
CA GLY A 21 -46.96 -13.54 -5.77
C GLY A 21 -45.97 -13.77 -4.61
N PRO A 22 -44.74 -14.23 -4.88
CA PRO A 22 -43.76 -14.46 -3.81
C PRO A 22 -43.54 -13.17 -3.00
N ILE A 23 -43.63 -13.29 -1.68
CA ILE A 23 -43.28 -12.24 -0.74
C ILE A 23 -41.77 -12.12 -0.78
N THR A 24 -41.26 -10.91 -0.92
CA THR A 24 -39.80 -10.64 -0.88
C THR A 24 -39.56 -9.44 0.03
N GLU A 25 -38.79 -9.63 1.08
CA GLU A 25 -38.45 -8.61 2.08
C GLU A 25 -36.95 -8.66 2.40
N VAL A 26 -36.41 -7.53 2.86
CA VAL A 26 -35.00 -7.42 3.30
C VAL A 26 -34.97 -6.72 4.64
N SER A 27 -34.30 -7.31 5.61
CA SER A 27 -34.06 -6.72 6.93
C SER A 27 -32.65 -7.08 7.42
N GLY A 28 -31.89 -6.12 7.93
CA GLY A 28 -30.57 -6.31 8.52
C GLY A 28 -29.56 -7.04 7.63
N GLY A 29 -29.59 -6.84 6.28
CA GLY A 29 -28.69 -7.58 5.38
C GLY A 29 -29.11 -9.03 5.07
N VAL A 30 -30.24 -9.50 5.61
CA VAL A 30 -30.87 -10.77 5.28
C VAL A 30 -32.01 -10.55 4.30
N SER A 31 -32.07 -11.31 3.22
CA SER A 31 -33.24 -11.31 2.34
C SER A 31 -34.10 -12.56 2.58
N PHE A 32 -35.40 -12.34 2.67
CA PHE A 32 -36.43 -13.37 2.77
C PHE A 32 -37.23 -13.42 1.49
N LYS A 33 -37.52 -14.65 1.02
CA LYS A 33 -38.49 -14.88 -0.05
C LYS A 33 -39.39 -16.05 0.33
N GLY A 34 -40.71 -15.85 0.31
CA GLY A 34 -41.69 -16.85 0.69
C GLY A 34 -42.81 -16.95 -0.31
N LEU A 35 -43.44 -18.15 -0.43
CA LEU A 35 -44.69 -18.31 -1.13
C LEU A 35 -45.83 -18.30 -0.09
N PRO A 36 -46.78 -17.37 -0.22
CA PRO A 36 -47.90 -17.27 0.74
C PRO A 36 -48.80 -18.50 0.70
N ASP A 37 -49.37 -18.83 1.87
CA ASP A 37 -50.40 -19.86 2.05
C ASP A 37 -51.38 -19.39 3.15
N GLY A 38 -52.50 -18.81 2.76
CA GLY A 38 -53.41 -18.12 3.68
C GLY A 38 -52.71 -16.98 4.39
N ASP A 39 -52.75 -16.99 5.73
CA ASP A 39 -52.06 -16.00 6.57
C ASP A 39 -50.58 -16.37 6.86
N GLY A 40 -50.07 -17.44 6.25
CA GLY A 40 -48.73 -17.97 6.44
C GLY A 40 -47.92 -18.12 5.16
N VAL A 41 -46.93 -19.03 5.20
CA VAL A 41 -46.05 -19.35 4.07
C VAL A 41 -45.86 -20.85 3.93
N ARG A 42 -45.90 -21.39 2.69
CA ARG A 42 -45.60 -22.77 2.37
C ARG A 42 -44.16 -23.02 1.92
N SER A 43 -43.40 -21.95 1.69
CA SER A 43 -41.95 -22.02 1.46
C SER A 43 -41.25 -20.78 2.03
N ALA A 44 -40.00 -20.96 2.41
CA ALA A 44 -39.15 -19.89 2.90
C ALA A 44 -37.74 -20.05 2.32
N GLU A 45 -37.21 -19.00 1.73
CA GLU A 45 -35.81 -18.88 1.32
C GLU A 45 -35.20 -17.70 2.12
N LEU A 46 -34.07 -17.95 2.74
CA LEU A 46 -33.34 -16.97 3.53
C LEU A 46 -31.94 -16.86 2.97
N VAL A 47 -31.54 -15.65 2.60
CA VAL A 47 -30.22 -15.40 2.02
C VAL A 47 -29.46 -14.40 2.88
N ALA A 48 -28.26 -14.77 3.31
CA ALA A 48 -27.30 -13.91 3.95
C ALA A 48 -25.88 -14.32 3.55
N ASN A 49 -25.03 -13.35 3.25
CA ASN A 49 -23.61 -13.56 2.90
C ASN A 49 -23.39 -14.59 1.77
N GLY A 50 -24.28 -14.63 0.77
CA GLY A 50 -24.19 -15.58 -0.34
C GLY A 50 -24.68 -17.00 -0.05
N LEU A 51 -24.99 -17.34 1.21
CA LEU A 51 -25.62 -18.58 1.61
C LEU A 51 -27.14 -18.44 1.55
N ARG A 52 -27.82 -19.34 0.82
CA ARG A 52 -29.28 -19.41 0.74
C ARG A 52 -29.76 -20.71 1.41
N LEU A 53 -30.54 -20.60 2.47
CA LEU A 53 -31.28 -21.73 3.02
C LEU A 53 -32.68 -21.81 2.38
N VAL A 54 -33.10 -23.01 1.99
CA VAL A 54 -34.34 -23.25 1.28
C VAL A 54 -35.18 -24.24 2.05
N PHE A 55 -36.44 -23.86 2.38
CA PHE A 55 -37.42 -24.68 3.04
C PHE A 55 -38.70 -24.72 2.23
N SER A 56 -39.17 -25.92 1.94
CA SER A 56 -40.40 -26.16 1.19
C SER A 56 -40.87 -27.58 1.40
N GLU A 57 -42.01 -27.98 0.81
CA GLU A 57 -42.47 -29.36 0.80
C GLU A 57 -41.40 -30.33 0.25
N ARG A 58 -40.64 -29.90 -0.75
CA ARG A 58 -39.54 -30.70 -1.35
C ARG A 58 -38.26 -30.70 -0.50
N TYR A 59 -38.03 -29.65 0.26
CA TYR A 59 -36.82 -29.44 1.07
C TYR A 59 -37.19 -29.04 2.50
N PRO A 60 -37.75 -30.00 3.30
CA PRO A 60 -38.11 -29.72 4.69
C PRO A 60 -36.86 -29.56 5.58
N LEU A 61 -37.05 -28.95 6.75
CA LEU A 61 -36.09 -29.07 7.83
C LEU A 61 -36.20 -30.46 8.44
N LEU A 62 -35.14 -31.25 8.34
CA LEU A 62 -35.14 -32.62 8.86
C LEU A 62 -34.54 -32.67 10.25
N LEU A 63 -35.29 -33.13 11.22
CA LEU A 63 -34.81 -33.44 12.56
C LEU A 63 -34.65 -34.96 12.74
N SER A 64 -33.45 -35.42 13.10
CA SER A 64 -33.13 -36.84 13.20
C SER A 64 -32.30 -37.19 14.43
N GLY A 65 -32.32 -38.50 14.76
CA GLY A 65 -31.61 -39.08 15.90
C GLY A 65 -32.16 -38.65 17.27
N GLY A 66 -31.72 -39.29 18.32
CA GLY A 66 -32.20 -39.02 19.67
C GLY A 66 -33.55 -39.70 19.98
N ALA A 67 -34.34 -39.16 20.91
CA ALA A 67 -35.61 -39.73 21.33
C ALA A 67 -36.77 -39.32 20.40
N GLY A 68 -37.65 -40.26 20.05
CA GLY A 68 -38.84 -40.08 19.21
C GLY A 68 -38.55 -40.25 17.69
N PRO A 69 -39.60 -40.32 16.86
CA PRO A 69 -39.46 -40.51 15.42
C PRO A 69 -38.78 -39.32 14.75
N ASP A 70 -38.01 -39.58 13.69
CA ASP A 70 -37.47 -38.56 12.83
C ASP A 70 -38.60 -37.79 12.13
N GLY A 71 -38.44 -36.49 11.94
CA GLY A 71 -39.49 -35.64 11.43
C GLY A 71 -39.01 -34.64 10.37
N ALA A 72 -39.86 -34.43 9.40
CA ALA A 72 -39.74 -33.35 8.42
C ALA A 72 -40.64 -32.21 8.87
N LEU A 73 -40.07 -30.99 8.95
CA LEU A 73 -40.77 -29.78 9.38
C LEU A 73 -40.88 -28.81 8.22
N TYR A 74 -42.06 -28.19 8.10
CA TYR A 74 -42.42 -27.30 7.02
C TYR A 74 -42.60 -25.88 7.54
N PRO A 75 -42.18 -24.85 6.79
CA PRO A 75 -42.39 -23.46 7.18
C PRO A 75 -43.89 -23.13 7.13
N VAL A 76 -44.40 -22.47 8.17
CA VAL A 76 -45.82 -22.07 8.26
C VAL A 76 -46.01 -20.58 8.45
N ALA A 77 -45.01 -19.90 8.98
CA ALA A 77 -45.06 -18.43 9.17
C ALA A 77 -43.64 -17.84 9.18
N TYR A 78 -43.56 -16.55 8.95
CA TYR A 78 -42.34 -15.78 9.14
C TYR A 78 -42.65 -14.48 9.87
N GLU A 79 -41.63 -13.86 10.45
CA GLU A 79 -41.68 -12.58 11.15
C GLU A 79 -40.41 -11.81 10.81
N ALA A 80 -40.54 -10.57 10.32
CA ALA A 80 -39.42 -9.67 10.16
C ALA A 80 -39.06 -9.05 11.51
N VAL A 81 -37.77 -9.01 11.84
CA VAL A 81 -37.18 -8.35 13.03
C VAL A 81 -36.17 -7.30 12.57
N ASP A 82 -35.73 -6.43 13.46
CA ASP A 82 -34.91 -5.26 13.10
C ASP A 82 -33.65 -5.61 12.29
N ASP A 83 -33.01 -6.73 12.60
CA ASP A 83 -31.74 -7.20 11.99
C ASP A 83 -31.85 -8.54 11.24
N GLY A 84 -33.07 -8.98 10.86
CA GLY A 84 -33.27 -10.23 10.14
C GLY A 84 -34.68 -10.79 10.13
N PHE A 85 -34.81 -12.13 10.22
CA PHE A 85 -36.07 -12.85 10.12
C PHE A 85 -36.15 -14.04 11.07
N ILE A 86 -37.38 -14.38 11.48
CA ILE A 86 -37.72 -15.59 12.19
C ILE A 86 -38.64 -16.40 11.31
N VAL A 87 -38.26 -17.65 10.99
CA VAL A 87 -39.16 -18.60 10.30
C VAL A 87 -39.67 -19.61 11.33
N ARG A 88 -41.00 -19.81 11.37
CA ARG A 88 -41.68 -20.77 12.23
C ARG A 88 -42.07 -21.99 11.43
N PHE A 89 -41.85 -23.17 12.00
CA PHE A 89 -42.22 -24.45 11.43
C PHE A 89 -43.49 -24.99 12.11
N ASP A 90 -44.10 -25.98 11.47
CA ASP A 90 -45.40 -26.59 11.83
C ASP A 90 -45.44 -27.20 13.25
N ASP A 91 -44.31 -27.65 13.79
CA ASP A 91 -44.23 -28.15 15.18
C ASP A 91 -43.94 -27.03 16.21
N GLY A 92 -43.79 -25.79 15.74
CA GLY A 92 -43.42 -24.59 16.54
C GLY A 92 -41.91 -24.38 16.73
N THR A 93 -41.07 -25.16 16.05
CA THR A 93 -39.62 -24.86 15.90
C THR A 93 -39.43 -23.52 15.21
N ARG A 94 -38.39 -22.79 15.60
CA ARG A 94 -38.06 -21.48 15.03
C ARG A 94 -36.62 -21.42 14.57
N LEU A 95 -36.42 -20.85 13.37
CA LEU A 95 -35.10 -20.49 12.84
C LEU A 95 -34.98 -18.99 12.84
N PHE A 96 -34.04 -18.47 13.61
CA PHE A 96 -33.66 -17.07 13.65
C PHE A 96 -32.49 -16.84 12.73
N VAL A 97 -32.58 -15.83 11.89
CA VAL A 97 -31.51 -15.42 10.98
C VAL A 97 -31.34 -13.93 11.09
N ASN A 98 -30.16 -13.49 11.49
CA ASN A 98 -29.81 -12.09 11.59
C ASN A 98 -28.40 -11.84 11.04
N ALA A 99 -28.15 -10.64 10.51
CA ALA A 99 -26.85 -10.21 10.04
C ALA A 99 -26.51 -8.85 10.65
N ASP A 100 -25.24 -8.64 10.95
CA ASP A 100 -24.72 -7.38 11.48
C ASP A 100 -23.99 -6.58 10.40
N ASP A 101 -23.68 -5.32 10.71
CA ASP A 101 -22.97 -4.40 9.82
C ASP A 101 -21.50 -4.79 9.59
N GLU A 102 -20.96 -5.69 10.42
CA GLU A 102 -19.60 -6.22 10.29
C GLU A 102 -19.51 -7.38 9.27
N GLY A 103 -20.63 -7.76 8.67
CA GLY A 103 -20.71 -8.83 7.68
C GLY A 103 -20.77 -10.23 8.27
N ARG A 104 -21.21 -10.37 9.53
CA ARG A 104 -21.50 -11.65 10.15
C ARG A 104 -22.99 -11.94 10.04
N ALA A 105 -23.37 -13.11 9.51
CA ALA A 105 -24.73 -13.61 9.60
C ALA A 105 -24.80 -14.78 10.58
N SER A 106 -25.76 -14.78 11.49
CA SER A 106 -25.99 -15.80 12.50
C SER A 106 -27.29 -16.52 12.25
N TRP A 107 -27.27 -17.84 12.40
CA TRP A 107 -28.38 -18.75 12.17
C TRP A 107 -28.59 -19.60 13.41
N ARG A 108 -29.69 -19.41 14.12
CA ARG A 108 -29.99 -20.11 15.38
C ARG A 108 -31.29 -20.90 15.26
N LEU A 109 -31.21 -22.21 15.46
CA LEU A 109 -32.35 -23.08 15.48
C LEU A 109 -32.82 -23.32 16.92
N ASP A 110 -34.05 -22.95 17.24
CA ASP A 110 -34.73 -23.20 18.51
C ASP A 110 -35.80 -24.26 18.29
N ALA A 111 -35.42 -25.52 18.51
CA ALA A 111 -36.32 -26.66 18.29
C ALA A 111 -37.21 -26.89 19.51
N LYS A 112 -38.52 -26.87 19.32
CA LYS A 112 -39.50 -27.09 20.39
C LYS A 112 -39.43 -28.52 20.97
N ARG A 113 -39.00 -29.48 20.15
CA ARG A 113 -38.79 -30.89 20.56
C ARG A 113 -37.30 -31.14 20.81
N SER A 114 -36.81 -30.78 21.98
CA SER A 114 -35.39 -30.63 22.34
C SER A 114 -34.56 -31.91 22.52
N LYS A 115 -35.01 -33.09 22.04
CA LYS A 115 -34.26 -34.35 22.21
C LYS A 115 -33.71 -34.94 20.91
N LYS A 116 -33.69 -34.17 19.84
CA LYS A 116 -33.12 -34.59 18.56
C LYS A 116 -31.60 -34.36 18.54
N ALA A 117 -30.86 -35.23 17.86
CA ALA A 117 -29.41 -35.20 17.84
C ALA A 117 -28.86 -34.35 16.69
N SER A 118 -29.60 -34.23 15.58
CA SER A 118 -29.18 -33.44 14.43
C SER A 118 -30.36 -32.79 13.71
N ALA A 119 -30.06 -31.65 13.09
CA ALA A 119 -30.94 -30.94 12.16
C ALA A 119 -30.23 -30.81 10.81
N THR A 120 -30.91 -31.21 9.74
CA THR A 120 -30.40 -31.14 8.37
C THR A 120 -31.28 -30.21 7.54
N MET A 121 -30.63 -29.29 6.82
CA MET A 121 -31.30 -28.29 6.00
C MET A 121 -30.63 -28.16 4.63
N ARG A 122 -31.42 -27.87 3.62
CA ARG A 122 -30.95 -27.63 2.26
C ARG A 122 -30.34 -26.24 2.16
N TYR A 123 -29.16 -26.14 1.51
CA TYR A 123 -28.60 -24.84 1.12
C TYR A 123 -28.36 -24.78 -0.40
N GLU A 124 -28.38 -23.57 -0.88
CA GLU A 124 -28.00 -23.21 -2.24
C GLU A 124 -27.05 -21.99 -2.16
N LEU A 125 -26.44 -21.65 -3.27
CA LEU A 125 -25.67 -20.43 -3.38
C LEU A 125 -26.56 -19.32 -3.94
N ALA A 126 -26.45 -18.12 -3.38
CA ALA A 126 -27.05 -16.94 -3.98
C ALA A 126 -26.44 -16.66 -5.36
N TYR A 127 -27.16 -15.93 -6.19
CA TYR A 127 -26.63 -15.51 -7.50
C TYR A 127 -25.31 -14.74 -7.33
N GLY A 128 -24.28 -15.14 -8.05
CA GLY A 128 -22.94 -14.56 -7.94
C GLY A 128 -22.07 -15.10 -6.80
N ALA A 129 -22.59 -16.04 -5.98
CA ALA A 129 -21.79 -16.74 -4.99
C ALA A 129 -21.16 -18.02 -5.57
N ALA A 130 -19.93 -18.36 -5.13
CA ALA A 130 -19.24 -19.58 -5.51
C ALA A 130 -18.64 -20.30 -4.28
N LEU A 131 -18.66 -21.65 -4.29
CA LEU A 131 -17.96 -22.44 -3.28
C LEU A 131 -16.45 -22.37 -3.53
N LEU A 132 -15.71 -22.21 -2.46
CA LEU A 132 -14.26 -22.29 -2.43
C LEU A 132 -13.81 -23.63 -1.82
N ALA A 133 -12.50 -23.92 -1.88
CA ALA A 133 -11.94 -25.05 -1.16
C ALA A 133 -12.32 -24.97 0.33
N PRO A 134 -12.69 -26.10 0.98
CA PRO A 134 -13.00 -26.12 2.41
C PRO A 134 -11.83 -25.58 3.23
N GLY A 135 -12.13 -24.96 4.37
CA GLY A 135 -11.10 -24.60 5.34
C GLY A 135 -10.44 -25.86 5.94
N ASP A 136 -9.26 -25.69 6.52
CA ASP A 136 -8.48 -26.77 7.16
C ASP A 136 -9.27 -27.44 8.32
N ASP A 137 -10.23 -26.73 8.89
CA ASP A 137 -11.15 -27.21 9.93
C ASP A 137 -12.42 -27.88 9.35
N GLY A 138 -12.49 -28.06 8.02
CA GLY A 138 -13.65 -28.61 7.31
C GLY A 138 -14.83 -27.63 7.19
N SER A 139 -14.66 -26.36 7.51
CA SER A 139 -15.67 -25.31 7.34
C SER A 139 -15.96 -25.05 5.86
N ILE A 140 -17.21 -24.68 5.56
CA ILE A 140 -17.62 -24.30 4.21
C ILE A 140 -17.13 -22.87 3.96
N ARG A 141 -16.44 -22.67 2.82
CA ARG A 141 -16.01 -21.35 2.36
C ARG A 141 -16.72 -20.99 1.06
N LEU A 142 -17.13 -19.76 0.94
CA LEU A 142 -17.79 -19.25 -0.26
C LEU A 142 -17.35 -17.82 -0.56
N SER A 143 -17.29 -17.46 -1.84
CA SER A 143 -17.14 -16.09 -2.29
C SER A 143 -18.50 -15.52 -2.66
N PHE A 144 -18.73 -14.24 -2.30
CA PHE A 144 -19.92 -13.49 -2.67
C PHE A 144 -19.59 -12.00 -2.79
N GLY A 145 -19.81 -11.42 -3.96
CA GLY A 145 -19.32 -10.08 -4.28
C GLY A 145 -17.78 -10.06 -4.27
N ASP A 146 -17.21 -9.10 -3.56
CA ASP A 146 -15.77 -8.92 -3.35
C ASP A 146 -15.24 -9.59 -2.07
N ALA A 147 -16.10 -10.30 -1.34
CA ALA A 147 -15.78 -10.89 -0.05
C ALA A 147 -15.78 -12.42 -0.08
N THR A 148 -14.98 -13.00 0.82
CA THR A 148 -15.01 -14.42 1.17
C THR A 148 -15.67 -14.60 2.52
N TYR A 149 -16.48 -15.63 2.66
CA TYR A 149 -17.19 -15.95 3.90
C TYR A 149 -16.90 -17.38 4.33
N ARG A 150 -16.73 -17.59 5.63
CA ARG A 150 -16.62 -18.90 6.25
C ARG A 150 -17.88 -19.21 7.03
N VAL A 151 -18.49 -20.37 6.76
CA VAL A 151 -19.63 -20.88 7.51
C VAL A 151 -19.13 -21.88 8.54
N SER A 152 -19.23 -21.53 9.80
CA SER A 152 -18.74 -22.32 10.94
C SER A 152 -19.89 -22.81 11.82
N GLY A 153 -19.68 -23.90 12.57
CA GLY A 153 -20.69 -24.50 13.47
C GLY A 153 -21.63 -25.50 12.79
N VAL A 154 -21.44 -25.80 11.52
CA VAL A 154 -22.14 -26.81 10.75
C VAL A 154 -21.17 -27.76 10.04
N THR A 155 -21.64 -28.93 9.66
CA THR A 155 -20.92 -29.85 8.76
C THR A 155 -21.73 -30.04 7.50
N THR A 156 -21.09 -30.43 6.40
CA THR A 156 -21.81 -30.89 5.20
C THR A 156 -22.54 -32.17 5.54
N GLY A 157 -23.83 -32.26 5.16
CA GLY A 157 -24.62 -33.46 5.33
C GLY A 157 -24.20 -34.58 4.36
N SER A 158 -24.78 -35.76 4.51
CA SER A 158 -24.53 -36.90 3.63
C SER A 158 -25.05 -36.70 2.19
N GLU A 159 -26.04 -35.85 2.01
CA GLU A 159 -26.56 -35.49 0.69
C GLU A 159 -25.89 -34.21 0.16
N PRO A 160 -25.73 -34.08 -1.17
CA PRO A 160 -25.17 -32.86 -1.76
C PRO A 160 -25.96 -31.62 -1.39
N ARG A 161 -25.23 -30.53 -1.05
CA ARG A 161 -25.82 -29.23 -0.68
C ARG A 161 -26.76 -29.28 0.53
N THR A 162 -26.44 -30.09 1.52
CA THR A 162 -27.09 -30.08 2.83
C THR A 162 -26.13 -29.69 3.93
N LEU A 163 -26.64 -28.94 4.93
CA LEU A 163 -25.97 -28.61 6.16
C LEU A 163 -26.52 -29.46 7.28
N SER A 164 -25.64 -30.00 8.11
CA SER A 164 -26.02 -30.75 9.30
C SER A 164 -25.55 -30.01 10.56
N LEU A 165 -26.47 -29.71 11.45
CA LEU A 165 -26.27 -29.07 12.72
C LEU A 165 -26.46 -30.09 13.85
N LYS A 166 -25.44 -30.33 14.66
CA LYS A 166 -25.49 -31.26 15.78
C LYS A 166 -25.98 -30.59 17.07
N ALA A 167 -26.87 -31.25 17.78
CA ALA A 167 -27.31 -30.82 19.10
C ALA A 167 -26.22 -31.14 20.15
N THR A 168 -25.99 -30.23 21.06
CA THR A 168 -25.10 -30.41 22.21
C THR A 168 -25.89 -30.07 23.49
N GLY A 169 -25.98 -31.01 24.42
CA GLY A 169 -26.75 -30.80 25.66
C GLY A 169 -28.26 -30.62 25.44
N GLY A 170 -28.81 -31.18 24.34
CA GLY A 170 -30.23 -31.07 24.02
C GLY A 170 -30.66 -29.78 23.30
N ALA A 171 -29.73 -28.92 22.94
CA ALA A 171 -29.99 -27.70 22.17
C ALA A 171 -29.11 -27.65 20.92
N PHE A 172 -29.62 -27.08 19.84
CA PHE A 172 -28.83 -26.77 18.65
C PHE A 172 -28.03 -25.48 18.86
N ARG A 173 -26.72 -25.51 18.58
CA ARG A 173 -25.89 -24.31 18.60
C ARG A 173 -26.18 -23.47 17.37
N ALA A 174 -26.04 -22.17 17.50
CA ALA A 174 -26.05 -21.29 16.36
C ALA A 174 -24.83 -21.59 15.47
N PHE A 175 -25.03 -21.53 14.15
CA PHE A 175 -23.94 -21.45 13.20
C PHE A 175 -23.85 -20.04 12.62
N ALA A 176 -22.71 -19.68 12.10
CA ALA A 176 -22.51 -18.34 11.57
C ALA A 176 -21.77 -18.39 10.23
N SER A 177 -22.20 -17.50 9.34
CA SER A 177 -21.43 -17.10 8.16
C SER A 177 -20.69 -15.81 8.53
N ILE A 178 -19.37 -15.86 8.57
CA ILE A 178 -18.52 -14.75 8.98
C ILE A 178 -17.71 -14.34 7.76
N ARG A 179 -17.70 -13.04 7.47
CA ARG A 179 -16.81 -12.49 6.44
C ARG A 179 -15.37 -12.84 6.82
N GLU A 180 -14.71 -13.62 5.97
CA GLU A 180 -13.28 -13.76 6.06
C GLU A 180 -12.71 -12.44 5.53
N THR A 181 -12.31 -11.57 6.44
CA THR A 181 -11.35 -10.54 6.04
C THR A 181 -10.10 -11.32 5.66
N LYS A 182 -9.67 -11.23 4.40
CA LYS A 182 -8.43 -11.86 3.92
C LYS A 182 -7.24 -11.59 4.85
N ASP A 183 -7.40 -10.64 5.74
CA ASP A 183 -6.38 -10.09 6.60
C ASP A 183 -6.31 -10.70 8.01
N ALA A 184 -7.40 -11.26 8.54
CA ALA A 184 -7.43 -11.74 9.94
C ALA A 184 -6.96 -13.19 10.10
N ALA A 185 -7.12 -14.05 9.09
CA ALA A 185 -6.71 -15.47 9.17
C ALA A 185 -5.30 -15.73 8.63
N GLU A 186 -4.75 -14.81 7.83
CA GLU A 186 -3.43 -14.94 7.19
C GLU A 186 -2.40 -13.92 7.71
N THR A 187 -2.83 -12.94 8.51
CA THR A 187 -1.89 -11.94 9.04
C THR A 187 -1.08 -12.54 10.19
N PRO A 188 0.25 -12.61 10.06
CA PRO A 188 1.10 -13.15 11.10
C PRO A 188 0.93 -12.42 12.43
N ALA A 189 0.98 -13.17 13.54
CA ALA A 189 0.73 -12.65 14.89
C ALA A 189 1.59 -11.43 15.26
N GLN A 190 2.81 -11.32 14.70
CA GLN A 190 3.67 -10.17 14.90
C GLN A 190 3.13 -8.87 14.30
N PHE A 191 2.39 -8.92 13.18
CA PHE A 191 1.71 -7.75 12.63
C PHE A 191 0.52 -7.35 13.49
N LEU A 192 -0.28 -8.32 13.92
CA LEU A 192 -1.44 -8.08 14.79
C LEU A 192 -1.06 -7.50 16.15
N ALA A 193 0.16 -7.83 16.63
CA ALA A 193 0.68 -7.35 17.90
C ALA A 193 1.23 -5.91 17.86
N GLN A 194 1.35 -5.30 16.67
CA GLN A 194 1.95 -3.97 16.50
C GLN A 194 0.92 -2.97 15.99
N ALA A 195 0.30 -2.25 16.92
CA ALA A 195 -0.49 -1.07 16.56
C ALA A 195 0.41 0.03 15.95
N PRO A 196 -0.11 0.87 15.05
CA PRO A 196 0.60 2.06 14.60
C PRO A 196 1.04 2.92 15.78
N MET A 197 2.26 3.46 15.71
CA MET A 197 2.74 4.39 16.72
C MET A 197 1.94 5.68 16.68
N ASP A 198 1.73 6.27 17.85
CA ASP A 198 1.27 7.65 17.94
C ASP A 198 2.18 8.57 17.12
N PRO A 199 1.64 9.48 16.28
CA PRO A 199 2.44 10.36 15.43
C PRO A 199 3.47 11.21 16.18
N ALA A 200 3.16 11.64 17.42
CA ALA A 200 4.11 12.39 18.25
C ALA A 200 5.26 11.50 18.74
N LEU A 201 4.97 10.26 19.11
CA LEU A 201 5.98 9.27 19.46
C LEU A 201 6.89 8.96 18.27
N TRP A 202 6.31 8.72 17.09
CA TRP A 202 7.08 8.51 15.86
C TRP A 202 8.01 9.68 15.56
N SER A 203 7.46 10.90 15.55
CA SER A 203 8.23 12.14 15.34
C SER A 203 9.37 12.29 16.34
N ARG A 204 9.14 11.94 17.61
CA ARG A 204 10.15 12.02 18.67
C ARG A 204 11.28 11.03 18.45
N GLU A 205 10.97 9.76 18.13
CA GLU A 205 11.99 8.72 17.92
C GLU A 205 12.89 9.05 16.71
N ILE A 206 12.27 9.45 15.59
CA ILE A 206 13.02 9.87 14.39
C ILE A 206 13.77 11.19 14.65
N GLY A 207 13.15 12.13 15.37
CA GLY A 207 13.77 13.39 15.77
C GLY A 207 15.02 13.19 16.61
N ALA A 208 14.96 12.34 17.62
CA ALA A 208 16.10 11.99 18.48
C ALA A 208 17.27 11.39 17.68
N TRP A 209 16.99 10.56 16.69
CA TRP A 209 18.03 10.03 15.80
C TRP A 209 18.60 11.14 14.90
N ARG A 210 17.76 12.01 14.31
CA ARG A 210 18.21 13.14 13.50
C ARG A 210 19.09 14.11 14.29
N ASP A 211 18.81 14.32 15.58
CA ASP A 211 19.63 15.15 16.44
C ASP A 211 21.04 14.56 16.64
N LYS A 212 21.16 13.22 16.77
CA LYS A 212 22.46 12.56 16.79
C LYS A 212 23.21 12.73 15.46
N ALA A 213 22.51 12.48 14.34
CA ALA A 213 23.07 12.66 13.00
C ALA A 213 23.51 14.11 12.74
N TRP A 214 22.72 15.09 13.17
CA TRP A 214 23.07 16.51 13.12
C TRP A 214 24.31 16.83 13.96
N SER A 215 24.35 16.36 15.21
CA SER A 215 25.46 16.62 16.12
C SER A 215 26.79 16.07 15.59
N SER A 216 26.76 14.95 14.88
CA SER A 216 27.97 14.34 14.31
C SER A 216 28.61 15.23 13.24
N VAL A 217 27.81 15.91 12.41
CA VAL A 217 28.30 16.74 11.30
C VAL A 217 28.47 18.20 11.68
N SER A 218 27.67 18.75 12.59
CA SER A 218 27.68 20.18 12.96
C SER A 218 28.76 20.54 13.96
N GLY A 219 29.24 19.59 14.75
CA GLY A 219 30.26 19.85 15.77
C GLY A 219 31.61 19.24 15.44
N ALA A 220 31.63 18.11 14.69
CA ALA A 220 32.86 17.40 14.37
C ALA A 220 33.43 17.82 13.01
N ASP A 221 32.59 18.02 12.00
CA ASP A 221 33.02 18.20 10.61
C ASP A 221 33.00 19.67 10.18
N PHE A 222 32.04 20.48 10.62
CA PHE A 222 31.91 21.88 10.21
C PHE A 222 31.71 22.83 11.40
N ASP A 223 32.64 23.77 11.55
CA ASP A 223 32.49 24.91 12.46
C ASP A 223 31.86 26.07 11.72
N ALA A 224 30.61 26.38 12.03
CA ALA A 224 29.87 27.47 11.42
C ALA A 224 30.42 28.86 11.81
N ALA A 225 31.10 29.01 12.98
CA ALA A 225 31.64 30.26 13.44
C ALA A 225 32.94 30.65 12.70
N SER A 226 33.80 29.69 12.43
CA SER A 226 35.03 29.89 11.65
C SER A 226 34.83 29.68 10.14
N GLY A 227 33.72 29.03 9.73
CA GLY A 227 33.46 28.65 8.35
C GLY A 227 34.44 27.61 7.82
N THR A 228 34.95 26.74 8.69
CA THR A 228 35.93 25.71 8.31
C THR A 228 35.37 24.30 8.39
N TRP A 229 35.79 23.44 7.46
CA TRP A 229 35.54 22.00 7.52
C TRP A 229 36.76 21.31 8.14
N SER A 230 36.53 20.53 9.20
CA SER A 230 37.57 19.79 9.90
C SER A 230 37.66 18.37 9.37
N GLY A 231 38.87 17.88 9.13
CA GLY A 231 39.12 16.54 8.63
C GLY A 231 38.97 16.38 7.12
N ALA A 232 38.77 15.14 6.65
CA ALA A 232 38.54 14.85 5.24
C ALA A 232 37.12 15.21 4.85
N PHE A 233 36.94 15.93 3.76
CA PHE A 233 35.64 16.31 3.25
C PHE A 233 34.87 15.05 2.78
N ASP A 234 33.65 14.86 3.31
CA ASP A 234 32.75 13.77 2.95
C ASP A 234 31.45 14.35 2.36
N GLU A 235 31.21 14.12 1.07
CA GLU A 235 30.04 14.68 0.39
C GLU A 235 28.70 14.21 0.98
N PRO A 236 28.49 12.93 1.36
CA PRO A 236 27.28 12.50 2.05
C PRO A 236 27.01 13.26 3.35
N SER A 237 28.02 13.49 4.20
CA SER A 237 27.91 14.29 5.42
C SER A 237 27.61 15.76 5.13
N PHE A 238 28.22 16.32 4.09
CA PHE A 238 27.92 17.66 3.59
C PHE A 238 26.45 17.82 3.19
N VAL A 239 25.91 16.86 2.44
CA VAL A 239 24.50 16.87 2.01
C VAL A 239 23.55 16.71 3.19
N LEU A 240 23.89 15.82 4.16
CA LEU A 240 23.13 15.66 5.40
C LEU A 240 23.07 16.98 6.18
N TYR A 241 24.25 17.62 6.37
CA TYR A 241 24.31 18.91 7.06
C TYR A 241 23.37 19.94 6.40
N LEU A 242 23.46 20.10 5.08
CA LEU A 242 22.64 21.09 4.38
C LEU A 242 21.14 20.78 4.48
N ALA A 243 20.74 19.51 4.32
CA ALA A 243 19.34 19.11 4.43
C ALA A 243 18.78 19.38 5.85
N GLU A 244 19.57 19.10 6.91
CA GLU A 244 19.16 19.39 8.28
C GLU A 244 19.23 20.88 8.62
N ALA A 245 20.22 21.61 8.14
CA ALA A 245 20.32 23.05 8.34
C ALA A 245 19.12 23.79 7.72
N MET A 246 18.72 23.42 6.51
CA MET A 246 17.50 23.95 5.86
C MET A 246 16.24 23.62 6.66
N ARG A 247 16.12 22.41 7.16
CA ARG A 247 14.98 21.99 7.99
C ARG A 247 14.92 22.75 9.32
N ARG A 248 16.07 23.09 9.89
CA ARG A 248 16.22 23.84 11.15
C ARG A 248 16.19 25.36 10.97
N ASP A 249 15.98 25.82 9.73
CA ASP A 249 16.02 27.24 9.34
C ASP A 249 17.39 27.94 9.58
N LEU A 250 18.48 27.14 9.57
CA LEU A 250 19.87 27.64 9.72
C LEU A 250 20.47 27.99 8.35
N ARG A 251 19.83 28.92 7.64
CA ARG A 251 20.13 29.24 6.23
C ARG A 251 21.52 29.86 6.05
N ASP A 252 21.94 30.70 6.98
CA ASP A 252 23.25 31.34 6.93
C ASP A 252 24.38 30.32 7.10
N ALA A 253 24.22 29.37 8.01
CA ALA A 253 25.16 28.27 8.19
C ALA A 253 25.23 27.38 6.95
N ALA A 254 24.09 27.08 6.34
CA ALA A 254 24.03 26.32 5.08
C ALA A 254 24.75 27.09 3.95
N ALA A 255 24.52 28.37 3.81
CA ALA A 255 25.19 29.23 2.80
C ALA A 255 26.70 29.31 3.03
N ALA A 256 27.15 29.45 4.28
CA ALA A 256 28.56 29.45 4.65
C ALA A 256 29.24 28.13 4.28
N LEU A 257 28.62 27.01 4.62
CA LEU A 257 29.17 25.69 4.27
C LEU A 257 29.26 25.48 2.75
N VAL A 258 28.21 25.88 2.00
CA VAL A 258 28.25 25.84 0.52
C VAL A 258 29.41 26.67 -0.03
N ALA A 259 29.67 27.88 0.53
CA ALA A 259 30.78 28.72 0.10
C ALA A 259 32.13 28.03 0.34
N VAL A 260 32.35 27.44 1.51
CA VAL A 260 33.56 26.66 1.84
C VAL A 260 33.73 25.47 0.89
N ALA A 261 32.67 24.67 0.67
CA ALA A 261 32.75 23.51 -0.22
C ALA A 261 33.09 23.91 -1.66
N ARG A 262 32.52 25.01 -2.15
CA ARG A 262 32.79 25.52 -3.51
C ARG A 262 34.22 26.07 -3.68
N SER A 263 34.81 26.66 -2.63
CA SER A 263 36.17 27.23 -2.68
C SER A 263 37.25 26.18 -2.44
N SER A 264 37.05 25.29 -1.48
CA SER A 264 38.12 24.41 -0.96
C SER A 264 37.95 22.94 -1.36
N HIS A 265 36.72 22.50 -1.73
CA HIS A 265 36.43 21.09 -2.01
C HIS A 265 35.69 20.92 -3.34
N ALA A 266 35.91 21.84 -4.29
CA ALA A 266 35.18 21.86 -5.57
C ALA A 266 35.24 20.57 -6.36
N ASP A 267 36.37 19.84 -6.31
CA ASP A 267 36.57 18.58 -7.03
C ASP A 267 35.95 17.38 -6.34
N SER A 268 35.57 17.52 -5.09
CA SER A 268 34.85 16.51 -4.30
C SER A 268 33.33 16.60 -4.41
N LEU A 269 32.80 17.67 -5.04
CA LEU A 269 31.37 17.86 -5.24
C LEU A 269 30.90 17.09 -6.48
N SER A 270 29.85 16.28 -6.32
CA SER A 270 29.23 15.54 -7.39
C SER A 270 27.79 16.00 -7.66
N TRP A 271 27.10 15.29 -8.52
CA TRP A 271 25.68 15.52 -8.78
C TRP A 271 24.79 15.37 -7.52
N LYS A 272 25.25 14.62 -6.50
CA LYS A 272 24.50 14.42 -5.25
C LYS A 272 24.30 15.72 -4.48
N SER A 273 25.30 16.57 -4.47
CA SER A 273 25.27 17.88 -3.82
C SER A 273 24.88 19.03 -4.73
N ALA A 274 24.77 18.81 -6.05
CA ALA A 274 24.48 19.84 -7.02
C ALA A 274 23.22 20.70 -6.72
N PRO A 275 22.12 20.16 -6.15
CA PRO A 275 20.97 20.98 -5.79
C PRO A 275 21.27 22.09 -4.77
N PHE A 276 22.31 21.94 -3.94
CA PHE A 276 22.79 22.97 -3.02
C PHE A 276 23.99 23.74 -3.56
N ALA A 277 24.97 23.00 -4.08
CA ALA A 277 26.28 23.56 -4.39
C ALA A 277 26.39 24.11 -5.82
N GLY A 278 25.44 23.86 -6.71
CA GLY A 278 25.54 24.23 -8.11
C GLY A 278 26.51 23.34 -8.90
N LYS A 279 27.14 23.91 -9.95
CA LYS A 279 27.91 23.15 -10.97
C LYS A 279 27.07 22.06 -11.63
N THR A 280 25.76 22.29 -11.77
CA THR A 280 24.80 21.32 -12.27
C THR A 280 25.18 20.83 -13.66
N ALA A 281 25.52 21.72 -14.59
CA ALA A 281 25.85 21.33 -15.95
C ALA A 281 27.06 20.37 -16.04
N THR A 282 28.05 20.52 -15.15
CA THR A 282 29.27 19.69 -15.14
C THR A 282 29.08 18.41 -14.32
N SER A 283 28.51 18.52 -13.13
CA SER A 283 28.31 17.36 -12.25
C SER A 283 27.22 16.41 -12.77
N MET A 284 26.17 16.94 -13.40
CA MET A 284 25.14 16.09 -14.01
C MET A 284 25.63 15.34 -15.26
N ALA A 285 26.71 15.78 -15.92
CA ALA A 285 27.31 15.00 -17.00
C ALA A 285 27.87 13.64 -16.52
N ALA A 286 28.45 13.60 -15.33
CA ALA A 286 28.89 12.35 -14.69
C ALA A 286 27.69 11.45 -14.33
N PHE A 287 26.61 12.04 -13.83
CA PHE A 287 25.35 11.34 -13.60
C PHE A 287 24.79 10.76 -14.91
N GLU A 288 24.72 11.54 -15.98
CA GLU A 288 24.22 11.10 -17.29
C GLU A 288 25.02 9.89 -17.82
N ALA A 289 26.34 9.91 -17.69
CA ALA A 289 27.22 8.81 -18.08
C ALA A 289 26.94 7.54 -17.24
N ALA A 290 26.84 7.68 -15.93
CA ALA A 290 26.52 6.56 -15.03
C ALA A 290 25.11 6.01 -15.32
N ASN A 291 24.12 6.88 -15.52
CA ASN A 291 22.77 6.50 -15.87
C ASN A 291 22.70 5.74 -17.21
N LEU A 292 23.44 6.19 -18.22
CA LEU A 292 23.51 5.48 -19.50
C LEU A 292 24.10 4.05 -19.33
N ALA A 293 25.12 3.90 -18.50
CA ALA A 293 25.70 2.59 -18.22
C ALA A 293 24.69 1.67 -17.49
N GLU A 294 23.94 2.22 -16.55
CA GLU A 294 22.89 1.51 -15.81
C GLU A 294 21.72 1.11 -16.71
N VAL A 295 21.27 2.00 -17.60
CA VAL A 295 20.22 1.72 -18.59
C VAL A 295 20.67 0.58 -19.53
N LYS A 296 21.91 0.63 -20.06
CA LYS A 296 22.46 -0.44 -20.90
C LYS A 296 22.58 -1.78 -20.17
N ALA A 297 22.95 -1.77 -18.89
CA ALA A 297 22.98 -2.98 -18.08
C ALA A 297 21.56 -3.55 -17.88
N THR A 298 20.58 -2.69 -17.65
CA THR A 298 19.17 -3.07 -17.51
C THR A 298 18.60 -3.62 -18.83
N GLU A 299 18.93 -3.00 -19.97
CA GLU A 299 18.53 -3.48 -21.30
C GLU A 299 19.04 -4.91 -21.56
N ARG A 300 20.29 -5.22 -21.22
CA ARG A 300 20.83 -6.59 -21.33
C ARG A 300 20.05 -7.60 -20.47
N LEU A 301 19.63 -7.21 -19.27
CA LEU A 301 18.82 -8.07 -18.39
C LEU A 301 17.41 -8.29 -18.97
N VAL A 302 16.80 -7.28 -19.55
CA VAL A 302 15.51 -7.42 -20.25
C VAL A 302 15.63 -8.36 -21.45
N GLN A 303 16.65 -8.17 -22.29
CA GLN A 303 16.94 -9.04 -23.44
C GLN A 303 17.22 -10.50 -23.01
N ALA A 304 17.92 -10.70 -21.92
CA ALA A 304 18.16 -12.00 -21.31
C ALA A 304 16.94 -12.58 -20.57
N ARG A 305 15.81 -11.85 -20.52
CA ARG A 305 14.60 -12.19 -19.75
C ARG A 305 14.88 -12.50 -18.28
N ALA A 306 15.83 -11.79 -17.68
CA ALA A 306 16.28 -11.97 -16.31
C ALA A 306 15.37 -11.21 -15.33
N GLY A 307 14.33 -11.86 -14.81
CA GLY A 307 13.38 -11.28 -13.84
C GLY A 307 14.04 -10.82 -12.54
N THR A 308 15.27 -11.28 -12.24
CA THR A 308 16.05 -10.85 -11.07
C THR A 308 16.36 -9.35 -11.07
N MET A 309 16.27 -8.66 -12.19
CA MET A 309 16.43 -7.21 -12.28
C MET A 309 15.42 -6.46 -11.39
N PHE A 310 14.23 -7.02 -11.15
CA PHE A 310 13.18 -6.40 -10.35
C PHE A 310 13.44 -6.46 -8.84
N TYR A 311 14.45 -7.20 -8.39
CA TYR A 311 14.93 -7.16 -7.01
C TYR A 311 15.89 -5.98 -6.74
N ARG A 312 16.17 -5.17 -7.77
CA ARG A 312 16.97 -3.96 -7.64
C ARG A 312 16.07 -2.79 -7.23
N ARG A 313 16.47 -2.12 -6.19
CA ARG A 313 15.76 -0.93 -5.70
C ARG A 313 15.85 0.22 -6.72
N GLY A 314 14.78 0.98 -6.83
CA GLY A 314 14.68 2.09 -7.76
C GLY A 314 14.64 1.70 -9.23
N ILE A 315 14.41 0.42 -9.55
CA ILE A 315 14.34 -0.07 -10.94
C ILE A 315 13.17 0.57 -11.71
N VAL A 316 12.02 0.78 -11.04
CA VAL A 316 10.85 1.37 -11.70
C VAL A 316 11.08 2.83 -12.07
N PRO A 317 11.56 3.73 -11.18
CA PRO A 317 11.95 5.08 -11.54
C PRO A 317 13.07 5.13 -12.62
N LEU A 318 14.02 4.20 -12.59
CA LEU A 318 15.01 4.11 -13.65
C LEU A 318 14.36 3.88 -15.03
N LEU A 319 13.41 2.94 -15.10
CA LEU A 319 12.76 2.57 -16.35
C LEU A 319 11.88 3.69 -16.92
N PHE A 320 11.08 4.36 -16.08
CA PHE A 320 10.10 5.34 -16.55
C PHE A 320 10.67 6.76 -16.68
N ASP A 321 11.56 7.17 -15.79
CA ASP A 321 12.09 8.52 -15.78
C ASP A 321 13.41 8.65 -16.57
N ARG A 322 14.22 7.59 -16.66
CA ARG A 322 15.62 7.71 -17.13
C ARG A 322 15.96 6.85 -18.34
N ALA A 323 15.18 5.81 -18.60
CA ALA A 323 15.40 4.92 -19.74
C ALA A 323 14.48 5.28 -20.92
N PRO A 324 14.76 4.78 -22.15
CA PRO A 324 13.81 4.85 -23.26
C PRO A 324 12.49 4.18 -22.88
N TYR A 325 11.37 4.79 -23.25
CA TYR A 325 10.03 4.29 -22.88
C TYR A 325 9.75 2.87 -23.41
N SER A 326 10.31 2.53 -24.59
CA SER A 326 10.23 1.16 -25.12
C SER A 326 10.83 0.11 -24.17
N LEU A 327 11.98 0.43 -23.55
CA LEU A 327 12.60 -0.45 -22.55
C LEU A 327 11.72 -0.60 -21.31
N ALA A 328 11.06 0.47 -20.87
CA ALA A 328 10.11 0.38 -19.77
C ALA A 328 8.92 -0.55 -20.11
N GLN A 329 8.38 -0.46 -21.33
CA GLN A 329 7.29 -1.32 -21.79
C GLN A 329 7.72 -2.80 -21.86
N GLU A 330 8.89 -3.08 -22.42
CA GLU A 330 9.45 -4.44 -22.49
C GLU A 330 9.69 -5.02 -21.06
N ALA A 331 10.26 -4.21 -20.16
CA ALA A 331 10.48 -4.60 -18.78
C ALA A 331 9.15 -4.89 -18.05
N MET A 332 8.11 -4.07 -18.23
CA MET A 332 6.80 -4.32 -17.64
C MET A 332 6.15 -5.58 -18.22
N SER A 333 6.35 -5.88 -19.49
CA SER A 333 5.91 -7.15 -20.09
C SER A 333 6.65 -8.35 -19.48
N LEU A 334 7.96 -8.24 -19.28
CA LEU A 334 8.75 -9.24 -18.58
C LEU A 334 8.28 -9.44 -17.14
N ALA A 335 7.99 -8.36 -16.39
CA ALA A 335 7.49 -8.44 -15.02
C ALA A 335 6.18 -9.23 -14.93
N ARG A 336 5.23 -9.01 -15.88
CA ARG A 336 3.97 -9.78 -15.93
C ARG A 336 4.17 -11.28 -16.13
N SER A 337 5.24 -11.68 -16.83
CA SER A 337 5.56 -13.09 -17.12
C SER A 337 6.49 -13.73 -16.08
N THR A 338 7.02 -12.95 -15.13
CA THR A 338 7.96 -13.45 -14.11
C THR A 338 7.20 -14.01 -12.91
N ASP A 339 7.60 -15.21 -12.48
CA ASP A 339 7.11 -15.79 -11.22
C ASP A 339 7.93 -15.29 -10.03
N PHE A 340 7.32 -14.44 -9.23
CA PHE A 340 7.92 -13.90 -8.00
C PHE A 340 7.57 -14.70 -6.74
N SER A 341 6.85 -15.82 -6.84
CA SER A 341 6.37 -16.59 -5.68
C SER A 341 7.47 -17.16 -4.79
N LYS A 342 8.68 -17.28 -5.32
CA LYS A 342 9.86 -17.84 -4.62
C LYS A 342 10.80 -16.76 -4.06
N ALA A 343 10.39 -15.49 -4.10
CA ALA A 343 11.19 -14.40 -3.56
C ALA A 343 11.46 -14.60 -2.06
N ASP A 344 12.70 -14.43 -1.64
CA ASP A 344 13.06 -14.34 -0.23
C ASP A 344 12.63 -12.99 0.38
N ALA A 345 12.86 -12.79 1.68
CA ALA A 345 12.40 -11.59 2.38
C ALA A 345 13.01 -10.29 1.83
N THR A 346 14.29 -10.32 1.42
CA THR A 346 14.99 -9.19 0.81
C THR A 346 14.40 -8.86 -0.57
N GLN A 347 14.20 -9.89 -1.38
CA GLN A 347 13.60 -9.77 -2.70
C GLN A 347 12.14 -9.33 -2.63
N ALA A 348 11.38 -9.87 -1.68
CA ALA A 348 9.99 -9.47 -1.44
C ALA A 348 9.87 -7.98 -1.03
N ALA A 349 10.78 -7.50 -0.18
CA ALA A 349 10.84 -6.09 0.19
C ALA A 349 11.14 -5.18 -1.02
N ALA A 350 12.06 -5.60 -1.90
CA ALA A 350 12.37 -4.87 -3.14
C ALA A 350 11.18 -4.87 -4.13
N LEU A 351 10.47 -6.00 -4.26
CA LEU A 351 9.25 -6.09 -5.06
C LEU A 351 8.11 -5.22 -4.51
N LEU A 352 7.97 -5.16 -3.20
CA LEU A 352 7.00 -4.26 -2.56
C LEU A 352 7.32 -2.79 -2.88
N GLU A 353 8.60 -2.41 -2.84
CA GLU A 353 9.01 -1.07 -3.26
C GLU A 353 8.72 -0.83 -4.74
N ALA A 354 9.02 -1.81 -5.63
CA ALA A 354 8.69 -1.72 -7.04
C ALA A 354 7.17 -1.57 -7.28
N TYR A 355 6.33 -2.27 -6.54
CA TYR A 355 4.87 -2.10 -6.57
C TYR A 355 4.44 -0.68 -6.22
N LEU A 356 4.96 -0.15 -5.12
CA LEU A 356 4.64 1.20 -4.64
C LEU A 356 5.16 2.29 -5.57
N ASP A 357 6.34 2.09 -6.15
CA ASP A 357 6.92 3.03 -7.11
C ASP A 357 6.13 3.00 -8.43
N ALA A 358 5.69 1.83 -8.89
CA ALA A 358 4.91 1.68 -10.12
C ALA A 358 3.58 2.44 -10.07
N ALA A 359 2.97 2.62 -8.90
CA ALA A 359 1.78 3.44 -8.72
C ALA A 359 1.97 4.92 -9.13
N GLY A 360 3.21 5.42 -9.15
CA GLY A 360 3.55 6.74 -9.68
C GLY A 360 3.45 6.85 -11.22
N TYR A 361 3.45 5.73 -11.93
CA TYR A 361 3.55 5.66 -13.39
C TYR A 361 2.37 4.94 -14.05
N LEU A 362 1.87 3.88 -13.45
CA LEU A 362 0.86 2.97 -13.96
C LEU A 362 -0.41 3.07 -13.13
N ASP A 363 -1.53 2.71 -13.74
CA ASP A 363 -2.77 2.50 -13.00
C ASP A 363 -2.72 1.14 -12.30
N GLU A 364 -3.50 0.98 -11.23
CA GLU A 364 -3.48 -0.23 -10.38
C GLU A 364 -3.67 -1.53 -11.19
N ALA A 365 -4.59 -1.51 -12.15
CA ALA A 365 -4.87 -2.67 -13.01
C ALA A 365 -3.70 -3.07 -13.91
N ASP A 366 -2.82 -2.12 -14.23
CA ASP A 366 -1.66 -2.31 -15.12
C ASP A 366 -0.36 -2.59 -14.35
N ASN A 367 -0.38 -2.49 -13.01
CA ASN A 367 0.78 -2.69 -12.16
C ASN A 367 1.17 -4.19 -12.12
N PRO A 368 2.30 -4.59 -12.73
CA PRO A 368 2.69 -6.00 -12.78
C PRO A 368 3.17 -6.55 -11.44
N PHE A 369 3.41 -5.69 -10.46
CA PHE A 369 3.91 -6.06 -9.13
C PHE A 369 2.82 -6.20 -8.08
N SER A 370 1.52 -6.17 -8.44
CA SER A 370 0.40 -6.23 -7.50
C SER A 370 0.46 -7.44 -6.54
N ARG A 371 1.00 -8.58 -7.01
CA ARG A 371 1.24 -9.77 -6.16
C ARG A 371 2.32 -9.57 -5.07
N ALA A 372 3.12 -8.51 -5.15
CA ALA A 372 4.11 -8.21 -4.09
C ALA A 372 3.43 -7.94 -2.74
N VAL A 373 2.18 -7.47 -2.75
CA VAL A 373 1.39 -7.27 -1.51
C VAL A 373 1.14 -8.61 -0.80
N GLU A 374 0.92 -9.70 -1.54
CA GLU A 374 0.75 -11.05 -0.96
C GLU A 374 2.05 -11.56 -0.31
N LEU A 375 3.22 -11.14 -0.83
CA LEU A 375 4.51 -11.51 -0.26
C LEU A 375 4.77 -10.85 1.09
N VAL A 376 4.07 -9.77 1.43
CA VAL A 376 4.18 -9.13 2.75
C VAL A 376 3.81 -10.15 3.83
N ASP A 377 2.66 -10.78 3.72
CA ASP A 377 2.16 -11.73 4.72
C ASP A 377 2.87 -13.08 4.63
N ARG A 378 3.18 -13.52 3.41
CA ARG A 378 3.72 -14.85 3.13
C ARG A 378 5.23 -14.97 3.33
N THR A 379 5.98 -13.89 3.12
CA THR A 379 7.46 -13.91 3.07
C THR A 379 8.08 -12.89 4.03
N ILE A 380 7.66 -11.61 3.99
CA ILE A 380 8.27 -10.57 4.84
C ILE A 380 7.92 -10.81 6.31
N ALA A 381 6.64 -11.01 6.62
CA ALA A 381 6.19 -11.14 8.00
C ALA A 381 6.80 -12.33 8.75
N PRO A 382 6.87 -13.55 8.21
CA PRO A 382 7.54 -14.67 8.88
C PRO A 382 9.02 -14.46 9.10
N ALA A 383 9.67 -13.63 8.27
CA ALA A 383 11.07 -13.29 8.39
C ALA A 383 11.37 -12.23 9.46
N ILE A 384 10.35 -11.58 10.01
CA ILE A 384 10.55 -10.60 11.08
C ILE A 384 10.80 -11.30 12.41
N LYS A 385 11.95 -11.00 13.03
CA LYS A 385 12.38 -11.55 14.31
C LYS A 385 12.26 -10.49 15.40
N LYS A 386 11.81 -10.92 16.59
CA LYS A 386 11.79 -10.10 17.79
C LYS A 386 12.99 -10.46 18.66
N ALA A 387 13.80 -9.47 19.00
CA ALA A 387 14.94 -9.62 19.91
C ALA A 387 15.15 -8.34 20.70
N GLU A 388 15.44 -8.44 22.01
CA GLU A 388 15.68 -7.32 22.94
C GLU A 388 14.61 -6.21 22.84
N GLY A 389 13.34 -6.60 22.63
CA GLY A 389 12.23 -5.66 22.49
C GLY A 389 12.12 -4.94 21.15
N GLY A 390 13.04 -5.19 20.20
CA GLY A 390 13.03 -4.68 18.83
C GLY A 390 12.54 -5.71 17.82
N PHE A 391 12.25 -5.23 16.60
CA PHE A 391 11.86 -6.03 15.44
C PHE A 391 12.87 -5.86 14.32
N PHE A 392 13.32 -6.96 13.74
CA PHE A 392 14.37 -7.00 12.72
C PHE A 392 13.98 -7.94 11.59
N LEU A 393 14.19 -7.54 10.34
CA LEU A 393 13.94 -8.38 9.18
C LEU A 393 15.15 -9.31 8.96
N GLN A 394 14.91 -10.61 9.10
CA GLN A 394 15.91 -11.63 8.77
C GLN A 394 16.11 -11.67 7.26
N THR A 395 17.36 -11.55 6.84
CA THR A 395 17.76 -11.49 5.41
C THR A 395 18.49 -12.72 4.91
N ASP A 396 18.89 -13.61 5.83
CA ASP A 396 19.52 -14.89 5.49
C ASP A 396 19.10 -16.03 6.42
N GLY A 397 19.54 -17.25 6.13
CA GLY A 397 19.20 -18.47 6.88
C GLY A 397 19.77 -18.53 8.29
N ASP A 398 20.80 -17.74 8.60
CA ASP A 398 21.57 -17.82 9.86
C ASP A 398 21.07 -16.84 10.94
N GLY A 399 19.91 -16.25 10.73
CA GLY A 399 19.32 -15.27 11.66
C GLY A 399 19.90 -13.87 11.53
N ARG A 400 20.72 -13.61 10.52
CA ARG A 400 21.25 -12.28 10.23
C ARG A 400 20.16 -11.38 9.66
N CYS A 401 20.13 -10.15 10.17
CA CYS A 401 19.23 -9.09 9.76
C CYS A 401 20.08 -7.92 9.26
N ASP A 402 20.09 -7.66 7.97
CA ASP A 402 20.70 -6.47 7.38
C ASP A 402 19.84 -5.25 7.71
N LEU A 403 20.41 -4.27 8.44
CA LEU A 403 19.63 -3.16 8.96
C LEU A 403 19.22 -2.15 7.87
N LEU A 404 20.03 -2.00 6.82
CA LEU A 404 19.64 -1.12 5.70
C LEU A 404 18.45 -1.70 4.95
N THR A 405 18.47 -3.01 4.66
CA THR A 405 17.32 -3.72 4.08
C THR A 405 16.09 -3.63 4.98
N GLY A 406 16.27 -3.81 6.29
CA GLY A 406 15.18 -3.67 7.27
C GLY A 406 14.57 -2.26 7.30
N LEU A 407 15.39 -1.21 7.23
CA LEU A 407 14.93 0.18 7.14
C LEU A 407 14.08 0.41 5.88
N TYR A 408 14.54 -0.06 4.76
CA TYR A 408 13.80 0.06 3.51
C TYR A 408 12.49 -0.73 3.52
N ALA A 409 12.51 -1.97 4.00
CA ALA A 409 11.30 -2.76 4.16
C ALA A 409 10.29 -2.06 5.09
N GLY A 410 10.78 -1.50 6.21
CA GLY A 410 9.95 -0.72 7.13
C GLY A 410 9.30 0.49 6.46
N LYS A 411 10.06 1.25 5.66
CA LYS A 411 9.53 2.40 4.91
C LYS A 411 8.54 1.98 3.82
N ALA A 412 8.80 0.86 3.13
CA ALA A 412 7.87 0.31 2.14
C ALA A 412 6.54 -0.11 2.80
N LEU A 413 6.58 -0.74 3.99
CA LEU A 413 5.37 -1.09 4.75
C LEU A 413 4.58 0.13 5.21
N ILE A 414 5.25 1.21 5.65
CA ILE A 414 4.58 2.48 5.98
C ILE A 414 3.87 3.04 4.74
N ARG A 415 4.55 3.12 3.59
CA ARG A 415 3.95 3.56 2.31
C ARG A 415 2.78 2.65 1.88
N LEU A 416 2.90 1.34 2.08
CA LEU A 416 1.81 0.40 1.79
C LEU A 416 0.59 0.68 2.67
N SER A 417 0.80 0.99 3.95
CA SER A 417 -0.29 1.39 4.85
C SER A 417 -1.02 2.64 4.35
N GLU A 418 -0.27 3.66 3.94
CA GLU A 418 -0.83 4.92 3.40
C GLU A 418 -1.64 4.69 2.12
N SER A 419 -1.15 3.85 1.20
CA SER A 419 -1.81 3.58 -0.08
C SER A 419 -3.01 2.63 0.04
N SER A 420 -2.95 1.65 0.95
CA SER A 420 -3.98 0.62 1.13
C SER A 420 -5.01 0.96 2.21
N GLY A 421 -4.76 1.97 3.05
CA GLY A 421 -5.56 2.28 4.24
C GLY A 421 -5.43 1.27 5.40
N LYS A 422 -4.55 0.27 5.29
CA LYS A 422 -4.37 -0.79 6.29
C LYS A 422 -3.32 -0.40 7.34
N ALA A 423 -3.78 0.12 8.47
CA ALA A 423 -2.94 0.62 9.56
C ALA A 423 -1.93 -0.40 10.13
N ILE A 424 -2.22 -1.70 10.00
CA ILE A 424 -1.36 -2.78 10.51
C ILE A 424 0.05 -2.75 9.91
N TYR A 425 0.19 -2.40 8.62
CA TYR A 425 1.49 -2.31 7.97
C TYR A 425 2.32 -1.12 8.49
N ALA A 426 1.66 -0.01 8.90
CA ALA A 426 2.35 1.11 9.53
C ALA A 426 3.00 0.68 10.86
N GLY A 427 2.28 -0.04 11.72
CA GLY A 427 2.77 -0.46 13.03
C GLY A 427 4.06 -1.27 12.96
N ILE A 428 4.10 -2.30 12.11
CA ILE A 428 5.31 -3.12 11.98
C ILE A 428 6.41 -2.39 11.20
N GLY A 429 6.05 -1.59 10.18
CA GLY A 429 7.02 -0.78 9.44
C GLY A 429 7.72 0.23 10.36
N GLN A 430 6.97 0.96 11.18
CA GLN A 430 7.49 1.86 12.19
C GLN A 430 8.36 1.13 13.23
N SER A 431 7.95 -0.08 13.63
CA SER A 431 8.71 -0.90 14.57
C SER A 431 10.07 -1.33 14.00
N LEU A 432 10.14 -1.72 12.73
CA LEU A 432 11.40 -2.04 12.05
C LEU A 432 12.35 -0.84 12.03
N VAL A 433 11.83 0.33 11.62
CA VAL A 433 12.64 1.56 11.54
C VAL A 433 13.13 1.99 12.93
N THR A 434 12.22 2.06 13.93
CA THR A 434 12.60 2.50 15.28
C THR A 434 13.54 1.53 15.97
N SER A 435 13.39 0.22 15.73
CA SER A 435 14.33 -0.79 16.27
C SER A 435 15.74 -0.57 15.75
N ALA A 436 15.90 -0.28 14.46
CA ALA A 436 17.20 0.00 13.86
C ALA A 436 17.81 1.30 14.40
N VAL A 437 17.04 2.42 14.44
CA VAL A 437 17.58 3.71 14.89
C VAL A 437 17.85 3.77 16.39
N LYS A 438 17.19 2.95 17.21
CA LYS A 438 17.51 2.80 18.65
C LYS A 438 18.89 2.19 18.90
N LEU A 439 19.47 1.48 17.92
CA LEU A 439 20.83 0.95 17.99
C LEU A 439 21.90 2.00 17.63
N ALA A 440 21.48 3.23 17.34
CA ALA A 440 22.38 4.29 16.93
C ALA A 440 23.33 4.73 18.06
N ALA A 441 24.62 4.83 17.71
CA ALA A 441 25.63 5.46 18.54
C ALA A 441 25.41 6.97 18.66
N ALA A 442 26.31 7.67 19.35
CA ALA A 442 26.21 9.11 19.56
C ALA A 442 26.32 9.91 18.24
N ASP A 443 27.04 9.37 17.24
CA ASP A 443 27.22 9.93 15.90
C ASP A 443 26.06 9.57 14.93
N GLY A 444 25.00 8.95 15.42
CA GLY A 444 23.86 8.53 14.60
C GLY A 444 24.10 7.30 13.72
N SER A 445 25.33 6.76 13.68
CA SER A 445 25.61 5.52 12.94
C SER A 445 24.94 4.32 13.60
N ILE A 446 24.54 3.32 12.80
CA ILE A 446 23.95 2.05 13.30
C ILE A 446 24.83 0.86 12.89
N PRO A 447 24.76 -0.31 13.55
CA PRO A 447 25.37 -1.53 13.05
C PRO A 447 24.91 -1.83 11.62
N ALA A 448 25.78 -2.35 10.76
CA ALA A 448 25.39 -2.75 9.40
C ALA A 448 24.40 -3.92 9.42
N SER A 449 24.59 -4.84 10.37
CA SER A 449 23.67 -5.96 10.59
C SER A 449 23.60 -6.34 12.06
N VAL A 450 22.57 -7.10 12.40
CA VAL A 450 22.43 -7.77 13.69
C VAL A 450 22.06 -9.23 13.47
N THR A 451 22.42 -10.10 14.42
CA THR A 451 21.95 -11.49 14.44
C THR A 451 20.97 -11.64 15.60
N ALA A 452 19.75 -12.06 15.29
CA ALA A 452 18.69 -12.27 16.26
C ALA A 452 18.50 -13.77 16.51
N THR A 453 18.97 -14.27 17.64
CA THR A 453 18.89 -15.69 18.00
C THR A 453 18.44 -15.86 19.43
N GLY A 454 17.40 -16.66 19.66
CA GLY A 454 16.90 -16.94 21.02
C GLY A 454 16.42 -15.70 21.78
N GLY A 455 15.99 -14.64 21.09
CA GLY A 455 15.56 -13.37 21.71
C GLY A 455 16.71 -12.41 22.04
N MET A 456 17.97 -12.82 21.86
CA MET A 456 19.18 -12.01 22.04
C MET A 456 19.61 -11.36 20.72
N LEU A 457 20.34 -10.25 20.83
CA LEU A 457 20.81 -9.46 19.70
C LEU A 457 22.35 -9.33 19.71
N THR A 458 22.98 -9.85 18.68
CA THR A 458 24.43 -9.65 18.45
C THR A 458 24.62 -8.62 17.35
N LYS A 459 25.37 -7.55 17.62
CA LYS A 459 25.61 -6.44 16.69
C LYS A 459 26.88 -6.68 15.87
N SER A 460 26.83 -6.43 14.56
CA SER A 460 28.01 -6.37 13.71
C SER A 460 28.96 -5.25 14.17
N PRO A 461 30.28 -5.44 14.07
CA PRO A 461 31.25 -4.36 14.28
C PRO A 461 31.23 -3.33 13.15
N GLU A 462 30.83 -3.72 11.95
CA GLU A 462 30.64 -2.82 10.81
C GLU A 462 29.45 -1.92 11.04
N ARG A 463 29.59 -0.64 10.65
CA ARG A 463 28.55 0.36 10.87
C ARG A 463 28.17 1.10 9.59
N LEU A 464 26.91 1.44 9.48
CA LEU A 464 26.38 2.36 8.48
C LEU A 464 26.42 3.77 9.07
N SER A 465 27.06 4.70 8.38
CA SER A 465 27.11 6.11 8.83
C SER A 465 25.72 6.74 8.83
N ALA A 466 25.54 7.78 9.66
CA ALA A 466 24.31 8.55 9.65
C ALA A 466 23.97 9.08 8.25
N ALA A 467 24.96 9.53 7.51
CA ALA A 467 24.80 10.06 6.16
C ALA A 467 24.26 9.02 5.15
N MET A 468 24.66 7.74 5.29
CA MET A 468 24.16 6.65 4.43
C MET A 468 22.68 6.34 4.65
N ILE A 469 22.23 6.37 5.90
CA ILE A 469 20.85 6.01 6.25
C ILE A 469 19.90 7.22 6.30
N TYR A 470 20.43 8.44 6.28
CA TYR A 470 19.65 9.67 6.36
C TYR A 470 18.55 9.78 5.30
N PRO A 471 18.80 9.50 4.00
CA PRO A 471 17.76 9.58 2.97
C PRO A 471 16.60 8.61 3.20
N VAL A 472 16.83 7.54 3.94
CA VAL A 472 15.80 6.53 4.23
C VAL A 472 15.01 6.89 5.47
N VAL A 473 15.68 7.36 6.53
CA VAL A 473 15.09 7.52 7.86
C VAL A 473 14.49 8.91 8.06
N ALA A 474 15.19 9.96 7.59
CA ALA A 474 14.93 11.34 8.01
C ALA A 474 13.66 11.95 7.42
N ASP A 475 13.19 11.47 6.27
CA ASP A 475 12.07 12.06 5.50
C ASP A 475 12.25 13.58 5.29
N SER A 476 13.52 14.02 5.11
CA SER A 476 13.81 15.43 4.93
C SER A 476 13.37 15.91 3.54
N PRO A 477 12.47 16.88 3.45
CA PRO A 477 12.02 17.39 2.16
C PRO A 477 13.13 18.14 1.41
N TYR A 478 14.20 18.54 2.11
CA TYR A 478 15.35 19.24 1.54
C TYR A 478 16.47 18.29 1.09
N TYR A 479 16.37 16.97 1.35
CA TYR A 479 17.40 16.06 0.86
C TYR A 479 17.31 15.91 -0.67
N PRO A 480 18.44 16.02 -1.42
CA PRO A 480 18.45 15.86 -2.87
C PRO A 480 17.83 14.54 -3.31
N ARG A 481 16.86 14.64 -4.22
CA ARG A 481 16.11 13.48 -4.71
C ARG A 481 15.62 13.68 -6.14
N ALA A 482 15.34 12.57 -6.81
CA ALA A 482 14.58 12.58 -8.04
C ALA A 482 13.08 12.75 -7.73
N VAL A 483 12.43 13.65 -8.45
CA VAL A 483 10.97 13.85 -8.43
C VAL A 483 10.45 13.55 -9.81
N SER A 484 9.66 12.49 -9.95
CA SER A 484 9.05 12.16 -11.24
C SER A 484 7.97 13.18 -11.60
N LEU A 485 7.99 13.59 -12.86
CA LEU A 485 6.97 14.42 -13.49
C LEU A 485 6.24 13.66 -14.61
N TYR A 486 6.40 12.33 -14.62
CA TYR A 486 5.87 11.45 -15.65
C TYR A 486 4.36 11.59 -15.86
N ARG A 487 3.58 11.62 -14.78
CA ARG A 487 2.11 11.73 -14.85
C ARG A 487 1.66 13.06 -15.49
N GLN A 488 2.46 14.11 -15.38
CA GLN A 488 2.14 15.46 -15.84
C GLN A 488 2.73 15.77 -17.23
N LEU A 489 3.95 15.33 -17.48
CA LEU A 489 4.72 15.72 -18.66
C LEU A 489 5.04 14.56 -19.62
N GLY A 490 4.79 13.31 -19.17
CA GLY A 490 5.06 12.10 -19.97
C GLY A 490 6.41 11.46 -19.69
N PRO A 491 6.77 10.43 -20.50
CA PRO A 491 7.99 9.65 -20.31
C PRO A 491 9.27 10.46 -20.31
N GLY A 492 10.17 10.13 -19.39
CA GLY A 492 11.48 10.78 -19.26
C GLY A 492 11.44 12.13 -18.55
N ALA A 493 10.28 12.59 -18.06
CA ALA A 493 10.15 13.86 -17.36
C ALA A 493 10.36 13.67 -15.85
N TRP A 494 11.42 14.27 -15.30
CA TRP A 494 11.75 14.25 -13.89
C TRP A 494 12.67 15.41 -13.50
N ALA A 495 12.74 15.69 -12.21
CA ALA A 495 13.61 16.73 -11.63
C ALA A 495 14.60 16.12 -10.63
N TRP A 496 15.87 16.55 -10.66
CA TRP A 496 16.83 16.37 -9.58
C TRP A 496 16.88 17.64 -8.74
N THR A 497 16.50 17.58 -7.47
CA THR A 497 16.27 18.77 -6.67
C THR A 497 16.33 18.50 -5.17
N CYS A 498 16.60 19.56 -4.38
CA CYS A 498 16.39 19.62 -2.92
C CYS A 498 15.14 20.45 -2.54
N SER A 499 14.30 20.80 -3.50
CA SER A 499 13.03 21.48 -3.27
C SER A 499 12.04 20.57 -2.53
N PRO A 500 11.35 21.04 -1.48
CA PRO A 500 10.31 20.29 -0.78
C PRO A 500 9.19 19.79 -1.68
N SER A 501 8.81 20.57 -2.69
CA SER A 501 7.74 20.23 -3.63
C SER A 501 8.10 20.73 -5.02
N VAL A 502 7.97 19.86 -6.02
CA VAL A 502 7.99 20.22 -7.45
C VAL A 502 6.73 19.66 -8.08
N LYS A 503 6.00 20.54 -8.78
CA LYS A 503 4.77 20.19 -9.51
C LYS A 503 4.87 20.70 -10.93
N ALA A 504 4.18 20.04 -11.85
CA ALA A 504 4.10 20.49 -13.23
C ALA A 504 2.66 20.43 -13.74
N GLN A 505 2.33 21.35 -14.62
CA GLN A 505 1.08 21.36 -15.36
C GLN A 505 1.37 21.71 -16.82
N ALA A 506 0.95 20.87 -17.74
CA ALA A 506 1.13 21.08 -19.17
C ALA A 506 -0.19 21.41 -19.86
N SER A 507 -0.11 22.32 -20.83
CA SER A 507 -1.12 22.58 -21.85
C SER A 507 -0.47 22.51 -23.23
N PRO A 508 -1.23 22.56 -24.35
CA PRO A 508 -0.64 22.58 -25.67
C PRO A 508 0.34 23.74 -25.92
N GLU A 509 0.09 24.89 -25.29
CA GLU A 509 0.85 26.13 -25.51
C GLU A 509 1.88 26.42 -24.43
N THR A 510 1.69 25.86 -23.21
CA THR A 510 2.53 26.19 -22.05
C THR A 510 2.73 25.00 -21.14
N THR A 511 3.93 24.93 -20.54
CA THR A 511 4.19 24.10 -19.36
C THR A 511 4.56 25.02 -18.20
N VAL A 512 3.88 24.86 -17.05
CA VAL A 512 4.18 25.54 -15.81
C VAL A 512 4.78 24.53 -14.85
N ILE A 513 5.97 24.82 -14.34
CA ILE A 513 6.63 24.01 -13.29
C ILE A 513 6.76 24.90 -12.08
N SER A 514 6.23 24.47 -10.93
CA SER A 514 6.37 25.19 -9.66
C SER A 514 7.30 24.43 -8.73
N ALA A 515 8.17 25.15 -8.03
CA ALA A 515 9.08 24.61 -7.04
C ALA A 515 8.99 25.43 -5.76
N ASP A 516 8.89 24.74 -4.61
CA ASP A 516 8.84 25.37 -3.30
C ASP A 516 10.24 25.41 -2.69
N TYR A 517 10.65 26.58 -2.17
CA TYR A 517 11.87 26.70 -1.40
C TYR A 517 11.79 27.91 -0.45
N PRO A 518 12.56 27.96 0.64
CA PRO A 518 12.51 29.11 1.56
C PRO A 518 12.83 30.44 0.90
N VAL A 519 12.01 31.46 1.17
CA VAL A 519 12.16 32.80 0.63
C VAL A 519 13.55 33.38 0.98
N GLY A 520 14.22 34.02 0.04
CA GLY A 520 15.57 34.55 0.15
C GLY A 520 16.69 33.55 -0.10
N SER A 521 16.39 32.24 -0.09
CA SER A 521 17.37 31.19 -0.35
C SER A 521 17.43 30.83 -1.83
N SER A 522 18.56 30.28 -2.26
CA SER A 522 18.79 29.81 -3.62
C SER A 522 18.96 28.29 -3.62
N HIS A 523 18.44 27.63 -4.63
CA HIS A 523 18.73 26.23 -4.91
C HIS A 523 18.95 26.01 -6.40
N TYR A 524 19.50 24.86 -6.72
CA TYR A 524 19.70 24.43 -8.09
C TYR A 524 18.84 23.23 -8.40
N MET A 525 18.38 23.12 -9.64
CA MET A 525 17.55 22.01 -10.10
C MET A 525 17.96 21.61 -11.52
N ALA A 526 18.00 20.29 -11.78
CA ALA A 526 18.09 19.77 -13.13
C ALA A 526 16.75 19.17 -13.51
N LEU A 527 16.15 19.63 -14.61
CA LEU A 527 14.92 19.13 -15.19
C LEU A 527 15.23 18.35 -16.46
N TYR A 528 14.71 17.13 -16.56
CA TYR A 528 14.86 16.27 -17.73
C TYR A 528 13.50 16.06 -18.41
N GLY A 529 13.52 15.64 -19.69
CA GLY A 529 12.31 15.45 -20.50
C GLY A 529 11.64 16.76 -20.93
N VAL A 530 12.38 17.88 -20.83
CA VAL A 530 11.89 19.19 -21.25
C VAL A 530 11.87 19.25 -22.79
N LYS A 531 10.69 19.48 -23.36
CA LYS A 531 10.52 19.68 -24.79
C LYS A 531 11.14 21.01 -25.23
N PRO A 532 11.60 21.14 -26.48
CA PRO A 532 12.02 22.43 -27.02
C PRO A 532 10.90 23.46 -26.90
N TYR A 533 11.22 24.63 -26.43
CA TYR A 533 10.32 25.76 -26.22
C TYR A 533 10.85 27.02 -26.92
N VAL A 534 9.96 27.99 -27.12
CA VAL A 534 10.26 29.28 -27.82
C VAL A 534 10.72 30.31 -26.77
N LYS A 535 10.10 30.30 -25.59
CA LYS A 535 10.32 31.30 -24.56
C LYS A 535 10.19 30.68 -23.15
N ILE A 536 10.99 31.18 -22.21
CA ILE A 536 10.89 30.85 -20.79
C ILE A 536 10.66 32.10 -19.96
N GLN A 537 9.82 31.97 -18.94
CA GLN A 537 9.66 32.98 -17.89
C GLN A 537 10.03 32.40 -16.53
N LEU A 538 10.82 33.16 -15.77
CA LEU A 538 11.05 32.98 -14.35
C LEU A 538 10.54 34.24 -13.64
N TYR A 539 9.77 34.08 -12.57
CA TYR A 539 9.15 35.21 -11.84
C TYR A 539 8.23 36.10 -12.71
N GLY A 540 7.62 35.52 -13.74
CA GLY A 540 6.83 36.27 -14.73
C GLY A 540 7.62 37.12 -15.70
N LEU A 541 8.97 37.08 -15.67
CA LEU A 541 9.85 37.83 -16.56
C LEU A 541 10.51 36.90 -17.57
N ASP A 542 10.71 37.40 -18.79
CA ASP A 542 11.42 36.67 -19.85
C ASP A 542 12.92 36.58 -19.48
N TYR A 543 13.47 35.37 -19.63
CA TYR A 543 14.87 35.07 -19.36
C TYR A 543 15.56 34.55 -20.63
N ASN A 544 16.80 34.96 -20.81
CA ASN A 544 17.67 34.44 -21.83
C ASN A 544 18.54 33.31 -21.26
N MET A 545 18.80 32.31 -22.10
CA MET A 545 19.70 31.20 -21.78
C MET A 545 21.14 31.71 -21.65
N ASP A 546 21.82 31.29 -20.55
CA ASP A 546 23.22 31.62 -20.32
C ASP A 546 23.96 30.42 -19.72
N ALA A 547 24.96 29.90 -20.42
CA ALA A 547 25.79 28.79 -19.96
C ALA A 547 26.59 29.10 -18.69
N SER A 548 26.83 30.38 -18.40
CA SER A 548 27.56 30.83 -17.22
C SER A 548 26.64 31.25 -16.06
N PHE A 549 25.35 30.96 -16.12
CA PHE A 549 24.31 31.40 -15.16
C PHE A 549 24.66 31.12 -13.68
N GLU A 550 25.41 30.07 -13.40
CA GLU A 550 25.80 29.70 -12.03
C GLU A 550 26.88 30.60 -11.45
N ASN A 551 27.63 31.35 -12.27
CA ASN A 551 28.67 32.26 -11.82
C ASN A 551 28.12 33.58 -11.28
N TYR A 552 26.88 33.91 -11.61
CA TYR A 552 26.24 35.16 -11.17
C TYR A 552 25.43 34.96 -9.89
N ASN A 553 25.31 36.03 -9.10
CA ASN A 553 24.44 36.02 -7.93
C ASN A 553 22.95 36.26 -8.29
N ALA A 554 22.53 35.81 -9.45
CA ALA A 554 21.18 35.95 -9.97
C ALA A 554 20.61 34.57 -10.33
N SER A 555 19.30 34.50 -10.46
CA SER A 555 18.63 33.33 -11.05
C SER A 555 18.93 33.26 -12.55
N GLY A 556 18.97 32.08 -13.07
CA GLY A 556 19.26 31.85 -14.48
C GLY A 556 19.10 30.37 -14.85
N TYR A 557 19.30 30.07 -16.12
CA TYR A 557 19.18 28.72 -16.63
C TYR A 557 20.07 28.46 -17.83
N PHE A 558 20.34 27.17 -18.04
CA PHE A 558 20.94 26.66 -19.27
C PHE A 558 20.14 25.45 -19.78
N TYR A 559 19.81 25.43 -21.06
CA TYR A 559 19.06 24.34 -21.70
C TYR A 559 19.90 23.59 -22.72
N LYS A 560 20.19 22.32 -22.44
CA LYS A 560 20.89 21.38 -23.32
C LYS A 560 19.86 20.68 -24.21
N LYS A 561 19.50 21.31 -25.34
CA LYS A 561 18.44 20.87 -26.24
C LYS A 561 18.56 19.40 -26.67
N ALA A 562 19.77 18.93 -26.99
CA ALA A 562 20.01 17.56 -27.43
C ALA A 562 19.68 16.50 -26.36
N ALA A 563 19.76 16.85 -25.08
CA ALA A 563 19.46 15.96 -23.95
C ALA A 563 18.05 16.22 -23.37
N GLY A 564 17.33 17.23 -23.83
CA GLY A 564 16.09 17.68 -23.19
C GLY A 564 16.28 18.05 -21.71
N ALA A 565 17.48 18.51 -21.36
CA ALA A 565 17.88 18.78 -19.98
C ALA A 565 18.00 20.30 -19.73
N MET A 566 17.36 20.78 -18.68
CA MET A 566 17.41 22.16 -18.25
C MET A 566 18.02 22.24 -16.85
N TYR A 567 19.06 23.04 -16.71
CA TYR A 567 19.71 23.33 -15.45
C TYR A 567 19.33 24.73 -15.00
N LEU A 568 18.85 24.85 -13.76
CA LEU A 568 18.28 26.07 -13.23
C LEU A 568 18.96 26.45 -11.91
N LYS A 569 19.13 27.74 -11.69
CA LYS A 569 19.40 28.37 -10.41
C LYS A 569 18.24 29.29 -10.08
N MET A 570 17.59 29.08 -8.97
CA MET A 570 16.45 29.87 -8.54
C MET A 570 16.70 30.47 -7.16
N ARG A 571 16.58 31.78 -7.05
CA ARG A 571 16.53 32.49 -5.77
C ARG A 571 15.07 32.83 -5.49
N HIS A 572 14.49 32.23 -4.46
CA HIS A 572 13.09 32.37 -4.16
C HIS A 572 12.73 33.73 -3.61
N LYS A 573 11.80 34.43 -4.26
CA LYS A 573 11.17 35.67 -3.82
C LYS A 573 9.88 35.38 -3.05
N VAL A 574 9.21 34.30 -3.42
CA VAL A 574 8.07 33.70 -2.73
C VAL A 574 8.36 32.23 -2.52
N GLN A 575 7.60 31.56 -1.64
CA GLN A 575 7.83 30.15 -1.32
C GLN A 575 7.70 29.25 -2.55
N GLY A 576 6.62 29.39 -3.33
CA GLY A 576 6.40 28.66 -4.57
C GLY A 576 6.72 29.55 -5.78
N GLU A 577 7.82 29.28 -6.47
CA GLU A 577 8.20 29.98 -7.70
C GLU A 577 7.80 29.18 -8.93
N GLU A 578 7.40 29.90 -9.98
CA GLU A 578 6.98 29.28 -11.25
C GLU A 578 8.00 29.51 -12.36
N ILE A 579 8.21 28.44 -13.12
CA ILE A 579 8.93 28.40 -14.39
C ILE A 579 7.88 28.15 -15.46
N ARG A 580 7.74 29.07 -16.42
CA ARG A 580 6.79 28.93 -17.53
C ARG A 580 7.52 28.76 -18.84
N LEU A 581 7.23 27.67 -19.53
CA LEU A 581 7.76 27.36 -20.86
C LEU A 581 6.63 27.57 -21.89
N PHE A 582 6.92 28.29 -22.95
CA PHE A 582 5.97 28.56 -24.03
C PHE A 582 6.43 27.86 -25.32
N TYR A 583 5.50 27.21 -26.00
CA TYR A 583 5.73 26.39 -27.20
C TYR A 583 5.26 27.05 -28.48
#